data_c7abb2528fc6b41d86941a744a6baa38
#
_entry.id   c7abb2528fc6b41d86941a744a6baa38
#
_cell.length_a   1.000
_cell.length_b   1.000
_cell.length_c   1.000
_cell.angle_alpha   90.00
_cell.angle_beta   90.00
_cell.angle_gamma   90.00
#
_symmetry.space_group_name_H-M   'P 1'
#
loop_
_entity.id
_entity.type
_entity.pdbx_description
1 polymer ?
#
loop_
_entity_poly.entity_id
_entity_poly.type
_entity_poly.pdbx_seq_one_letter_code
_entity_poly.pdbx_strand_id
1 'polypeptide(L)'
;MIIKNINHDASYHTEKIAVMFFPLEKLKFDGDDNVVIETKKENNLLSVRVKAYSRLLEKTYELKENDDVTHSLSILLYDTLSELTGYTLPWGILYGVRPARL
;
A
#
# COMPACT_ATOMS: atom_id res chain seq x y z
N MET A 1 13.48 3.79 0.77
CA MET A 1 12.10 3.39 1.09
C MET A 1 12.09 2.11 1.88
N ILE A 2 11.39 2.10 2.99
CA ILE A 2 11.29 0.93 3.85
C ILE A 2 9.85 0.42 3.80
N ILE A 3 9.70 -0.89 3.58
CA ILE A 3 8.38 -1.51 3.54
C ILE A 3 8.33 -2.59 4.61
N LYS A 4 7.35 -2.47 5.50
CA LYS A 4 7.10 -3.44 6.57
C LYS A 4 5.79 -4.15 6.29
N ASN A 5 5.85 -5.47 6.17
CA ASN A 5 4.67 -6.29 5.92
C ASN A 5 4.45 -7.20 7.13
N ILE A 6 3.34 -7.01 7.82
CA ILE A 6 3.06 -7.67 9.09
C ILE A 6 1.85 -8.59 8.97
N ASN A 7 2.04 -9.86 9.30
CA ASN A 7 0.97 -10.87 9.36
C ASN A 7 0.26 -11.16 8.04
N HIS A 8 0.97 -11.01 6.90
CA HIS A 8 0.42 -11.38 5.60
C HIS A 8 1.52 -11.72 4.62
N ASP A 9 1.15 -12.36 3.51
CA ASP A 9 2.10 -12.84 2.50
C ASP A 9 2.09 -12.02 1.22
N ALA A 10 1.55 -10.80 1.25
CA ALA A 10 1.41 -9.98 0.05
C ALA A 10 2.61 -9.06 -0.20
N SER A 11 3.78 -9.38 0.34
CA SER A 11 4.95 -8.51 0.26
C SER A 11 5.35 -8.18 -1.18
N TYR A 12 5.28 -9.16 -2.08
CA TYR A 12 5.61 -8.93 -3.48
C TYR A 12 4.73 -7.84 -4.08
N HIS A 13 3.42 -7.91 -3.82
CA HIS A 13 2.47 -6.94 -4.35
C HIS A 13 2.63 -5.56 -3.74
N THR A 14 2.87 -5.49 -2.43
CA THR A 14 3.06 -4.20 -1.77
C THR A 14 4.33 -3.52 -2.25
N GLU A 15 5.42 -4.27 -2.41
CA GLU A 15 6.67 -3.72 -2.91
C GLU A 15 6.53 -3.23 -4.34
N LYS A 16 5.85 -3.99 -5.18
CA LYS A 16 5.67 -3.61 -6.58
C LYS A 16 4.86 -2.32 -6.72
N ILE A 17 3.79 -2.20 -5.96
CA ILE A 17 2.97 -0.99 -5.96
C ILE A 17 3.77 0.20 -5.44
N ALA A 18 4.49 0.01 -4.35
CA ALA A 18 5.29 1.08 -3.75
C ALA A 18 6.36 1.61 -4.72
N VAL A 19 7.02 0.71 -5.44
CA VAL A 19 8.04 1.11 -6.41
C VAL A 19 7.43 1.92 -7.55
N MET A 20 6.20 1.63 -7.93
CA MET A 20 5.51 2.40 -8.96
C MET A 20 5.27 3.85 -8.54
N PHE A 21 4.98 4.07 -7.27
CA PHE A 21 4.75 5.42 -6.75
C PHE A 21 6.06 6.15 -6.42
N PHE A 22 7.09 5.41 -6.06
CA PHE A 22 8.37 5.97 -5.66
C PHE A 22 9.52 5.31 -6.43
N PRO A 23 9.56 5.48 -7.76
CA PRO A 23 10.56 4.79 -8.59
C PRO A 23 11.99 5.22 -8.32
N LEU A 24 12.20 6.40 -7.76
CA LEU A 24 13.53 6.90 -7.46
C LEU A 24 14.03 6.48 -6.09
N GLU A 25 13.17 5.89 -5.28
CA GLU A 25 13.55 5.44 -3.94
C GLU A 25 13.99 3.98 -3.99
N LYS A 26 15.08 3.68 -3.29
CA LYS A 26 15.59 2.32 -3.22
C LYS A 26 14.97 1.60 -2.04
N LEU A 27 14.65 0.33 -2.23
CA LEU A 27 14.12 -0.51 -1.15
C LEU A 27 15.20 -0.78 -0.12
N LYS A 28 14.84 -0.61 1.14
CA LYS A 28 15.66 -0.95 2.28
C LYS A 28 14.86 -1.86 3.20
N PHE A 29 15.56 -2.69 3.97
CA PHE A 29 14.87 -3.64 4.84
C PHE A 29 14.93 -3.27 6.31
N ASP A 30 15.76 -2.32 6.68
CA ASP A 30 15.84 -1.84 8.05
C ASP A 30 16.35 -0.41 8.09
N GLY A 31 16.33 0.18 9.29
CA GLY A 31 16.79 1.54 9.51
C GLY A 31 15.70 2.56 9.29
N ASP A 32 16.10 3.80 9.01
CA ASP A 32 15.19 4.91 8.75
C ASP A 32 15.31 5.36 7.31
N ASP A 33 14.23 5.88 6.79
CA ASP A 33 14.22 6.47 5.46
C ASP A 33 13.15 7.53 5.39
N ASN A 34 13.17 8.32 4.31
CA ASN A 34 12.18 9.36 4.07
C ASN A 34 10.80 8.78 3.75
N VAL A 35 10.76 7.56 3.24
CA VAL A 35 9.51 6.87 2.92
C VAL A 35 9.46 5.56 3.68
N VAL A 36 8.43 5.41 4.51
CA VAL A 36 8.19 4.17 5.26
C VAL A 36 6.75 3.75 5.00
N ILE A 37 6.58 2.52 4.54
CA ILE A 37 5.27 1.96 4.27
C ILE A 37 5.08 0.75 5.18
N GLU A 38 4.03 0.76 5.98
CA GLU A 38 3.72 -0.36 6.86
C GLU A 38 2.35 -0.91 6.49
N THR A 39 2.30 -2.20 6.21
CA THR A 39 1.03 -2.89 5.94
C THR A 39 0.86 -3.98 6.96
N LYS A 40 -0.35 -4.13 7.46
CA LYS A 40 -0.63 -5.07 8.55
C LYS A 40 -1.99 -5.70 8.37
N LYS A 41 -2.06 -6.99 8.70
CA LYS A 41 -3.32 -7.70 8.79
C LYS A 41 -3.50 -8.15 10.23
N GLU A 42 -4.62 -7.77 10.85
CA GLU A 42 -4.94 -8.17 12.21
C GLU A 42 -6.37 -8.67 12.22
N ASN A 43 -6.55 -9.98 12.39
CA ASN A 43 -7.85 -10.62 12.25
C ASN A 43 -8.44 -10.31 10.87
N ASN A 44 -9.55 -9.58 10.81
CA ASN A 44 -10.19 -9.19 9.55
C ASN A 44 -9.89 -7.76 9.17
N LEU A 45 -8.95 -7.12 9.85
CA LEU A 45 -8.65 -5.72 9.59
C LEU A 45 -7.32 -5.57 8.89
N LEU A 46 -7.35 -4.91 7.75
CA LEU A 46 -6.15 -4.50 7.05
C LEU A 46 -5.86 -3.05 7.39
N SER A 47 -4.59 -2.74 7.59
CA SER A 47 -4.19 -1.35 7.79
C SER A 47 -2.95 -1.05 6.95
N VAL A 48 -2.91 0.16 6.42
CA VAL A 48 -1.78 0.67 5.65
C VAL A 48 -1.42 2.02 6.22
N ARG A 49 -0.17 2.16 6.58
CA ARG A 49 0.35 3.41 7.13
C ARG A 49 1.54 3.82 6.28
N VAL A 50 1.47 5.01 5.72
CA VAL A 50 2.53 5.53 4.86
C VAL A 50 3.04 6.83 5.44
N LYS A 51 4.33 6.89 5.66
CA LYS A 51 5.02 8.11 6.03
C LYS A 51 5.97 8.47 4.90
N ALA A 52 5.73 9.61 4.27
CA ALA A 52 6.56 10.05 3.16
C ALA A 52 6.96 11.50 3.40
N TYR A 53 8.25 11.69 3.64
CA TYR A 53 8.82 13.00 3.93
C TYR A 53 8.12 13.62 5.17
N SER A 54 7.38 14.69 5.00
CA SER A 54 6.68 15.33 6.12
C SER A 54 5.20 14.92 6.21
N ARG A 55 4.78 13.96 5.39
CA ARG A 55 3.37 13.53 5.35
C ARG A 55 3.19 12.17 5.98
N LEU A 56 2.04 11.97 6.60
CA LEU A 56 1.65 10.69 7.18
C LEU A 56 0.19 10.44 6.85
N LEU A 57 -0.10 9.25 6.34
CA LEU A 57 -1.46 8.86 6.04
C LEU A 57 -1.65 7.40 6.44
N GLU A 58 -2.78 7.12 7.07
CA GLU A 58 -3.13 5.77 7.48
C GLU A 58 -4.56 5.48 7.07
N LYS A 59 -4.76 4.29 6.50
CA LYS A 59 -6.10 3.83 6.13
C LYS A 59 -6.28 2.40 6.59
N THR A 60 -7.52 2.05 6.89
CA THR A 60 -7.87 0.71 7.29
C THR A 60 -9.03 0.19 6.45
N TYR A 61 -9.13 -1.13 6.36
CA TYR A 61 -10.20 -1.77 5.63
C TYR A 61 -10.58 -3.07 6.34
N GLU A 62 -11.86 -3.25 6.62
CA GLU A 62 -12.35 -4.46 7.23
C GLU A 62 -12.66 -5.49 6.16
N LEU A 63 -11.99 -6.65 6.25
CA LEU A 63 -12.20 -7.74 5.29
C LEU A 63 -13.58 -8.35 5.45
N LYS A 64 -14.21 -8.61 4.33
CA LYS A 64 -15.50 -9.31 4.28
C LYS A 64 -15.25 -10.78 3.96
N GLU A 65 -16.31 -11.58 4.10
CA GLU A 65 -16.20 -13.03 4.00
C GLU A 65 -15.51 -13.53 2.73
N ASN A 66 -15.80 -12.91 1.60
CA ASN A 66 -15.25 -13.35 0.31
C ASN A 66 -14.10 -12.50 -0.22
N ASP A 67 -13.52 -11.66 0.63
CA ASP A 67 -12.45 -10.79 0.19
C ASP A 67 -11.11 -11.53 0.13
N ASP A 68 -10.39 -11.29 -0.95
CA ASP A 68 -9.02 -11.76 -1.10
C ASP A 68 -8.09 -10.79 -0.36
N VAL A 69 -7.30 -11.29 0.57
CA VAL A 69 -6.41 -10.45 1.37
C VAL A 69 -5.42 -9.69 0.49
N THR A 70 -4.76 -10.38 -0.43
CA THR A 70 -3.78 -9.76 -1.30
C THR A 70 -4.41 -8.68 -2.17
N HIS A 71 -5.56 -8.97 -2.75
CA HIS A 71 -6.27 -8.03 -3.60
C HIS A 71 -6.74 -6.81 -2.82
N SER A 72 -7.36 -7.04 -1.67
CA SER A 72 -7.87 -5.96 -0.83
C SER A 72 -6.74 -5.07 -0.31
N LEU A 73 -5.64 -5.68 0.09
CA LEU A 73 -4.48 -4.94 0.57
C LEU A 73 -3.85 -4.11 -0.54
N SER A 74 -3.80 -4.66 -1.76
CA SER A 74 -3.27 -3.94 -2.91
C SER A 74 -4.09 -2.69 -3.22
N ILE A 75 -5.41 -2.82 -3.18
CA ILE A 75 -6.30 -1.69 -3.40
C ILE A 75 -6.11 -0.64 -2.31
N LEU A 76 -6.06 -1.08 -1.07
CA LEU A 76 -5.90 -0.18 0.07
C LEU A 76 -4.57 0.58 0.00
N LEU A 77 -3.50 -0.11 -0.33
CA LEU A 77 -2.19 0.51 -0.48
C LEU A 77 -2.18 1.50 -1.65
N TYR A 78 -2.75 1.10 -2.78
CA TYR A 78 -2.85 1.98 -3.94
C TYR A 78 -3.61 3.26 -3.59
N ASP A 79 -4.77 3.13 -2.94
CA ASP A 79 -5.57 4.29 -2.54
C ASP A 79 -4.80 5.19 -1.58
N THR A 80 -4.11 4.60 -0.62
CA THR A 80 -3.33 5.36 0.35
C THR A 80 -2.21 6.15 -0.31
N LEU A 81 -1.45 5.49 -1.17
CA LEU A 81 -0.36 6.14 -1.87
C LEU A 81 -0.84 7.19 -2.86
N SER A 82 -1.93 6.90 -3.56
CA SER A 82 -2.51 7.85 -4.51
C SER A 82 -2.96 9.11 -3.80
N GLU A 83 -3.62 8.98 -2.65
CA GLU A 83 -4.07 10.13 -1.88
C GLU A 83 -2.90 10.92 -1.31
N LEU A 84 -1.89 10.21 -0.79
CA LEU A 84 -0.74 10.86 -0.18
C LEU A 84 0.08 11.65 -1.19
N THR A 85 0.31 11.07 -2.37
CA THR A 85 1.16 11.67 -3.40
C THR A 85 0.39 12.57 -4.36
N GLY A 86 -0.91 12.41 -4.45
CA GLY A 86 -1.72 13.08 -5.44
C GLY A 86 -1.53 12.54 -6.85
N TYR A 87 -0.90 11.38 -6.98
CA TYR A 87 -0.55 10.79 -8.27
C TYR A 87 -1.37 9.51 -8.48
N THR A 88 -1.99 9.37 -9.65
CA THR A 88 -2.77 8.20 -9.99
C THR A 88 -2.12 7.47 -11.16
N LEU A 89 -1.79 6.21 -10.96
CA LEU A 89 -1.16 5.41 -12.00
C LEU A 89 -2.16 5.08 -13.10
N PRO A 90 -1.77 5.24 -14.37
CA PRO A 90 -2.70 4.96 -15.48
C PRO A 90 -3.04 3.48 -15.62
N TRP A 91 -2.20 2.59 -15.11
CA TRP A 91 -2.44 1.15 -15.20
C TRP A 91 -2.78 0.54 -13.84
N GLY A 92 -3.35 1.32 -12.93
CA GLY A 92 -3.78 0.81 -11.64
C GLY A 92 -4.77 -0.34 -11.76
N ILE A 93 -5.52 -0.37 -12.84
CA ILE A 93 -6.49 -1.43 -13.09
C ILE A 93 -5.85 -2.82 -13.18
N LEU A 94 -4.58 -2.90 -13.52
CA LEU A 94 -3.86 -4.18 -13.58
C LEU A 94 -3.75 -4.84 -12.22
N TYR A 95 -3.99 -4.10 -11.15
CA TYR A 95 -3.95 -4.60 -9.79
C TYR A 95 -5.34 -4.72 -9.19
N GLY A 96 -6.37 -4.70 -10.03
CA GLY A 96 -7.74 -4.80 -9.57
C GLY A 96 -8.34 -3.52 -9.02
N VAL A 97 -7.62 -2.43 -9.13
CA VAL A 97 -8.12 -1.13 -8.69
C VAL A 97 -9.05 -0.58 -9.76
N ARG A 98 -10.26 -0.20 -9.36
CA ARG A 98 -11.23 0.34 -10.30
C ARG A 98 -11.02 1.84 -10.46
N PRO A 99 -10.73 2.31 -11.68
CA PRO A 99 -10.50 3.73 -11.90
C PRO A 99 -11.76 4.57 -11.73
N ALA A 100 -12.90 4.02 -12.01
CA ALA A 100 -14.17 4.76 -11.94
C ALA A 100 -15.05 4.19 -10.84
N ARG A 101 -14.81 4.64 -9.65
CA ARG A 101 -15.56 4.22 -8.47
C ARG A 101 -16.79 5.10 -8.31
N LEU A 102 -17.63 5.06 -9.24
CA LEU A 102 -18.79 5.94 -9.22
C LEU A 102 -19.95 5.39 -8.47
#